data_8808ba178988b24c4ed79a42f19ba928
#
_entry.id   8808ba178988b24c4ed79a42f19ba928
#
_cell.length_a   1.000
_cell.length_b   1.000
_cell.length_c   1.000
_cell.angle_alpha   90.00
_cell.angle_beta   90.00
_cell.angle_gamma   90.00
#
_symmetry.space_group_name_H-M   'P 1'
#
loop_
_entity.id
_entity.type
_entity.pdbx_description
1 polymer ?
#
loop_
_entity_poly.entity_id
_entity_poly.type
_entity_poly.pdbx_seq_one_letter_code
_entity_poly.pdbx_strand_id
1 'polypeptide(L)' 'MDKPIYGKDFRIEDLPCEPGKPHLIIKMKIAKHDETGWETHYVKQDVAISLDTVYEILNTLGVEYKKKF' A
#
# COMPACT_ATOMS: atom_id res chain seq x y z
N MET A 1 0.27 4.44 -15.79
CA MET A 1 1.66 4.60 -15.32
C MET A 1 2.54 3.66 -16.11
N ASP A 2 3.54 4.21 -16.81
CA ASP A 2 4.35 3.40 -17.75
C ASP A 2 5.45 2.59 -17.07
N LYS A 3 5.97 3.08 -15.96
CA LYS A 3 7.04 2.41 -15.24
C LYS A 3 6.74 2.35 -13.75
N PRO A 4 6.87 1.17 -13.12
CA PRO A 4 6.78 1.06 -11.67
C PRO A 4 7.89 1.84 -10.99
N ILE A 5 7.58 2.36 -9.80
CA ILE A 5 8.55 3.02 -8.93
C ILE A 5 8.79 2.10 -7.75
N TYR A 6 10.05 1.76 -7.50
CA TYR A 6 10.41 0.85 -6.43
C TYR A 6 11.08 1.58 -5.28
N GLY A 7 10.63 1.29 -4.06
CA GLY A 7 11.32 1.64 -2.83
C GLY A 7 11.87 0.40 -2.15
N LYS A 8 12.40 0.56 -0.94
CA LYS A 8 12.98 -0.55 -0.18
C LYS A 8 11.93 -1.61 0.19
N ASP A 9 10.77 -1.17 0.69
CA ASP A 9 9.70 -2.06 1.16
C ASP A 9 8.36 -1.76 0.50
N PHE A 10 8.38 -1.05 -0.62
CA PHE A 10 7.17 -0.68 -1.34
C PHE A 10 7.43 -0.55 -2.83
N ARG A 11 6.38 -0.53 -3.60
CA ARG A 11 6.41 -0.15 -5.01
C ARG A 11 5.14 0.63 -5.35
N ILE A 12 5.20 1.42 -6.42
CA ILE A 12 4.05 2.12 -6.95
C ILE A 12 3.86 1.66 -8.39
N GLU A 13 2.74 1.06 -8.69
CA GLU A 13 2.41 0.56 -10.03
C GLU A 13 0.91 0.48 -10.23
N ASP A 14 0.49 0.32 -11.47
CA ASP A 14 -0.91 0.07 -11.79
C ASP A 14 -1.26 -1.38 -11.45
N LEU A 15 -2.45 -1.58 -10.89
CA LEU A 15 -2.96 -2.94 -10.69
C LEU A 15 -3.52 -3.48 -12.00
N PRO A 16 -3.38 -4.80 -12.26
CA PRO A 16 -3.96 -5.39 -13.48
C PRO A 16 -5.47 -5.19 -13.62
N CYS A 17 -6.19 -5.13 -12.50
CA CYS A 17 -7.64 -4.93 -12.48
C CYS A 17 -8.06 -3.46 -12.62
N GLU A 18 -7.13 -2.52 -12.41
CA GLU A 18 -7.40 -1.08 -12.48
C GLU A 18 -6.27 -0.37 -13.22
N PRO A 19 -6.14 -0.59 -14.54
CA PRO A 19 -5.10 0.08 -15.31
C PRO A 19 -5.32 1.60 -15.36
N GLY A 20 -4.23 2.35 -15.32
CA GLY A 20 -4.28 3.81 -15.30
C GLY A 20 -4.50 4.42 -13.93
N LYS A 21 -4.64 3.59 -12.89
CA LYS A 21 -4.77 4.05 -11.50
C LYS A 21 -3.59 3.53 -10.68
N PRO A 22 -2.58 4.37 -10.43
CA PRO A 22 -1.42 3.92 -9.66
C PRO A 22 -1.78 3.62 -8.21
N HIS A 23 -1.18 2.57 -7.69
CA HIS A 23 -1.38 2.11 -6.32
C HIS A 23 -0.04 2.00 -5.61
N LEU A 24 -0.04 2.34 -4.33
CA LEU A 24 1.08 2.07 -3.43
C LEU A 24 0.91 0.65 -2.91
N ILE A 25 1.90 -0.20 -3.16
CA ILE A 25 1.89 -1.58 -2.70
C ILE A 25 2.98 -1.72 -1.66
N ILE A 26 2.57 -2.03 -0.44
CA ILE A 26 3.46 -2.14 0.72
C ILE A 26 3.45 -3.57 1.21
N LYS A 27 4.62 -4.13 1.45
CA LYS A 27 4.74 -5.42 2.10
C LYS A 27 4.56 -5.24 3.60
N MET A 28 3.45 -5.72 4.13
CA MET A 28 3.10 -5.56 5.54
C MET A 28 3.11 -6.89 6.27
N LYS A 29 3.51 -6.82 7.54
CA LYS A 29 3.45 -7.95 8.45
C LYS A 29 2.10 -7.92 9.16
N ILE A 30 1.26 -8.90 8.88
CA ILE A 30 -0.10 -8.97 9.40
C ILE A 30 -0.19 -10.09 10.44
N ALA A 31 -0.74 -9.76 11.60
CA ALA A 31 -0.98 -10.74 12.65
C ALA A 31 -2.26 -11.52 12.33
N LYS A 32 -2.17 -12.84 12.37
CA LYS A 32 -3.33 -13.73 12.25
C LYS A 32 -3.43 -14.60 13.50
N HIS A 33 -4.61 -14.65 14.07
CA HIS A 33 -4.90 -15.49 15.24
C HIS A 33 -5.48 -16.82 14.79
N ASP A 34 -5.18 -17.89 15.53
CA ASP A 34 -5.82 -19.17 15.31
C ASP A 34 -7.29 -19.13 15.78
N GLU A 35 -8.03 -20.23 15.57
CA GLU A 35 -9.44 -20.31 15.96
C GLU A 35 -9.66 -20.15 17.47
N THR A 36 -8.68 -20.52 18.27
CA THR A 36 -8.75 -20.43 19.74
C THR A 36 -8.29 -19.07 20.27
N GLY A 37 -7.58 -18.28 19.44
CA GLY A 37 -6.99 -17.02 19.84
C GLY A 37 -5.73 -17.16 20.70
N TRP A 38 -5.24 -18.38 20.94
CA TRP A 38 -4.07 -18.61 21.79
C TRP A 38 -2.75 -18.37 21.08
N GLU A 39 -2.72 -18.59 19.77
CA GLU A 39 -1.52 -18.40 18.98
C GLU A 39 -1.69 -17.27 17.98
N THR A 40 -0.64 -16.47 17.84
CA THR A 40 -0.59 -15.40 16.84
C THR A 40 0.52 -15.72 15.84
N HIS A 41 0.16 -15.78 14.58
CA HIS A 41 1.10 -15.94 13.50
C HIS A 41 1.24 -14.62 12.74
N TYR A 42 2.44 -14.34 12.26
CA TYR A 42 2.69 -13.17 11.43
C TYR A 42 2.95 -13.61 10.00
N VAL A 43 2.21 -13.03 9.07
CA VAL A 43 2.35 -13.31 7.66
C VAL A 43 2.71 -12.03 6.94
N LYS A 44 3.72 -12.08 6.07
CA LYS A 44 4.02 -10.96 5.19
C LYS A 44 3.08 -10.99 4.00
N GLN A 45 2.42 -9.88 3.74
CA GLN A 45 1.42 -9.76 2.70
C GLN A 45 1.54 -8.41 2.03
N ASP A 46 1.37 -8.38 0.70
CA ASP A 46 1.30 -7.14 -0.05
C ASP A 46 -0.09 -6.52 0.13
N VAL A 47 -0.12 -5.23 0.48
CA VAL A 47 -1.35 -4.45 0.60
C VAL A 47 -1.29 -3.32 -0.40
N ALA A 48 -2.33 -3.20 -1.24
CA ALA A 48 -2.42 -2.17 -2.26
C ALA A 48 -3.35 -1.05 -1.80
N ILE A 49 -2.87 0.19 -1.89
CA ILE A 49 -3.61 1.39 -1.52
C ILE A 49 -3.58 2.33 -2.72
N SER A 50 -4.74 2.83 -3.16
CA SER A 50 -4.77 3.78 -4.26
C SER A 50 -4.01 5.06 -3.87
N LEU A 51 -3.35 5.70 -4.84
CA LEU A 51 -2.64 6.95 -4.56
C LEU A 51 -3.60 8.07 -4.15
N ASP A 52 -4.84 8.04 -4.61
CA ASP A 52 -5.85 9.00 -4.15
C ASP A 52 -6.03 8.92 -2.64
N THR A 53 -6.08 7.72 -2.09
CA THR A 53 -6.15 7.50 -0.64
C THR A 53 -4.88 7.97 0.06
N VAL A 54 -3.72 7.72 -0.53
CA VAL A 54 -2.44 8.19 0.02
C VAL A 54 -2.41 9.72 0.12
N TYR A 55 -2.86 10.41 -0.94
CA TYR A 55 -2.92 11.87 -0.93
C TYR A 55 -3.92 12.39 0.09
N GLU A 56 -5.05 11.71 0.25
CA GLU A 56 -6.04 12.06 1.27
C GLU A 56 -5.45 11.96 2.68
N ILE A 57 -4.70 10.90 2.95
CA ILE A 57 -4.00 10.74 4.23
C ILE A 57 -3.01 11.88 4.46
N LEU A 58 -2.21 12.23 3.47
CA LEU A 58 -1.24 13.31 3.56
C LEU A 58 -1.92 14.67 3.80
N ASN A 59 -3.04 14.92 3.12
CA ASN A 59 -3.84 16.12 3.34
C ASN A 59 -4.39 16.18 4.76
N THR A 60 -4.89 15.08 5.28
CA THR A 60 -5.42 14.98 6.64
C THR A 60 -4.35 15.25 7.68
N LEU A 61 -3.14 14.79 7.43
CA LEU A 61 -1.99 15.04 8.32
C LEU A 61 -1.38 16.43 8.17
N GLY A 62 -1.79 17.19 7.16
CA GLY A 62 -1.24 18.51 6.90
C GLY A 62 0.17 18.50 6.29
N VAL A 63 0.55 17.40 5.67
CA VAL A 63 1.88 17.28 5.06
C VAL A 63 1.90 17.90 3.67
N GLU A 64 2.91 18.74 3.39
CA GLU A 64 3.10 19.27 2.05
C GLU A 64 3.74 18.21 1.14
N TYR A 65 3.24 18.11 -0.09
CA TYR A 65 3.75 17.15 -1.06
C TYR A 65 3.51 17.63 -2.49
N LYS A 66 4.25 17.06 -3.43
CA LYS A 66 4.01 17.25 -4.86
C LYS A 66 3.37 15.99 -5.44
N LYS A 67 2.26 16.16 -6.14
CA LYS A 67 1.66 15.06 -6.91
C LYS A 67 2.51 14.81 -8.15
N LYS A 68 2.97 13.57 -8.32
CA LYS A 68 3.71 13.12 -9.50
C LYS A 68 2.83 12.41 -10.52
N PHE A 69 1.63 12.05 -10.12
CA PHE A 69 0.71 11.25 -10.92
C PHE A 69 -0.69 11.84 -10.92
#